data_04e8ad73c665d9ec9698e23e3943b687
#
_entry.id   04e8ad73c665d9ec9698e23e3943b687
#
_cell.length_a   1.000
_cell.length_b   1.000
_cell.length_c   1.000
_cell.angle_alpha   90.00
_cell.angle_beta   90.00
_cell.angle_gamma   90.00
#
_symmetry.space_group_name_H-M   'P 1'
#
loop_
_entity.id
_entity.type
_entity.pdbx_description
1 polymer ?
#
loop_
_entity_poly.entity_id
_entity_poly.type
_entity_poly.pdbx_seq_one_letter_code
_entity_poly.pdbx_strand_id
1 'polypeptide(L)'
;MSYKIYFSCALGVALAMLSPDMGDAAEKRRHEAHTHGVAEVNIAIDGSKADVEFRAPAESVMGFEHEAKSESDKQKRDAALQTVQTKMNQMVVFDPKLSCKFSEVKTAIVEEKGEPGKTQPDKSAHGHKDQKKTAEHREVRATFSAACDKALAGSRVTFGVHKTFPAIGEIKVQVLGDAKQSGATIKKDKGGVGF
;
A
#
# COMPACT_ATOMS: atom_id res chain seq x y z
N MET A 1 31.61 63.74 -50.28
CA MET A 1 31.73 62.65 -49.32
C MET A 1 30.45 62.62 -48.46
N SER A 2 29.50 61.72 -48.79
CA SER A 2 28.18 61.62 -48.19
C SER A 2 28.15 60.45 -47.26
N TYR A 3 27.98 60.65 -45.95
CA TYR A 3 27.77 59.63 -44.99
C TYR A 3 26.29 59.31 -44.85
N LYS A 4 25.88 58.12 -45.21
CA LYS A 4 24.55 57.59 -44.94
C LYS A 4 24.51 56.96 -43.56
N ILE A 5 23.68 57.55 -42.67
CA ILE A 5 23.42 57.02 -41.34
C ILE A 5 22.31 56.00 -41.49
N TYR A 6 22.61 54.74 -41.16
CA TYR A 6 21.60 53.68 -41.05
C TYR A 6 21.08 53.60 -39.62
N PHE A 7 19.78 53.87 -39.46
CA PHE A 7 19.04 53.74 -38.22
C PHE A 7 18.66 52.27 -38.07
N SER A 8 19.33 51.61 -37.12
CA SER A 8 19.06 50.19 -36.82
C SER A 8 17.95 50.16 -35.75
N CYS A 9 16.76 49.71 -36.17
CA CYS A 9 15.60 49.53 -35.30
C CYS A 9 15.78 48.17 -34.60
N ALA A 10 16.14 48.20 -33.32
CA ALA A 10 16.25 46.99 -32.49
C ALA A 10 14.81 46.60 -32.02
N LEU A 11 14.27 45.56 -32.63
CA LEU A 11 13.02 44.93 -32.23
C LEU A 11 13.27 44.02 -31.02
N GLY A 12 12.94 44.53 -29.86
CA GLY A 12 13.04 43.76 -28.61
C GLY A 12 11.96 42.70 -28.54
N VAL A 13 12.32 41.41 -28.68
CA VAL A 13 11.46 40.27 -28.44
C VAL A 13 11.45 40.02 -26.93
N ALA A 14 10.35 40.39 -26.27
CA ALA A 14 10.09 40.02 -24.91
C ALA A 14 9.72 38.52 -24.85
N LEU A 15 10.66 37.69 -24.45
CA LEU A 15 10.45 36.25 -24.19
C LEU A 15 9.74 36.11 -22.83
N ALA A 16 8.41 36.00 -22.90
CA ALA A 16 7.62 35.64 -21.72
C ALA A 16 7.98 34.23 -21.29
N MET A 17 8.72 34.10 -20.19
CA MET A 17 8.98 32.83 -19.52
C MET A 17 7.67 32.34 -18.90
N LEU A 18 6.95 31.44 -19.60
CA LEU A 18 5.92 30.61 -18.99
C LEU A 18 6.66 29.61 -18.07
N SER A 19 6.67 29.90 -16.78
CA SER A 19 7.02 28.90 -15.77
C SER A 19 5.93 27.84 -15.82
N PRO A 20 6.24 26.54 -16.05
CA PRO A 20 5.27 25.49 -15.80
C PRO A 20 5.01 25.47 -14.30
N ASP A 21 3.77 25.78 -13.94
CA ASP A 21 3.24 25.54 -12.59
C ASP A 21 3.36 24.03 -12.36
N MET A 22 4.41 23.62 -11.65
CA MET A 22 4.52 22.26 -11.14
C MET A 22 3.45 22.12 -10.08
N GLY A 23 2.24 21.82 -10.56
CA GLY A 23 1.14 21.41 -9.70
C GLY A 23 1.63 20.28 -8.84
N ASP A 24 1.72 20.55 -7.56
CA ASP A 24 1.96 19.60 -6.49
C ASP A 24 0.85 18.54 -6.57
N ALA A 25 1.09 17.53 -7.40
CA ALA A 25 0.32 16.31 -7.42
C ALA A 25 0.71 15.52 -6.16
N ALA A 26 0.43 16.12 -5.00
CA ALA A 26 0.29 15.36 -3.77
C ALA A 26 -0.83 14.38 -4.05
N GLU A 27 -0.45 13.21 -4.51
CA GLU A 27 -1.32 12.06 -4.68
C GLU A 27 -2.03 11.83 -3.35
N LYS A 28 -3.26 12.34 -3.31
CA LYS A 28 -4.15 12.17 -2.19
C LYS A 28 -4.44 10.70 -2.10
N ARG A 29 -3.54 9.94 -1.45
CA ARG A 29 -3.76 8.54 -1.12
C ARG A 29 -5.08 8.52 -0.38
N ARG A 30 -6.12 8.12 -1.06
CA ARG A 30 -7.42 7.87 -0.46
C ARG A 30 -7.18 6.69 0.48
N HIS A 31 -7.09 6.97 1.77
CA HIS A 31 -7.27 5.95 2.78
C HIS A 31 -8.72 5.46 2.63
N GLU A 32 -8.92 4.46 1.78
CA GLU A 32 -10.19 3.76 1.77
C GLU A 32 -10.35 3.14 3.14
N ALA A 33 -11.49 3.38 3.78
CA ALA A 33 -11.83 2.75 5.05
C ALA A 33 -11.62 1.24 4.87
N HIS A 34 -10.75 0.65 5.73
CA HIS A 34 -10.43 -0.76 5.63
C HIS A 34 -11.70 -1.59 5.70
N THR A 35 -11.90 -2.42 4.69
CA THR A 35 -12.98 -3.39 4.69
C THR A 35 -12.49 -4.61 5.46
N HIS A 36 -13.21 -4.99 6.52
CA HIS A 36 -12.90 -6.21 7.27
C HIS A 36 -12.75 -7.40 6.30
N GLY A 37 -11.74 -8.21 6.53
CA GLY A 37 -11.47 -9.37 5.69
C GLY A 37 -10.77 -9.09 4.35
N VAL A 38 -10.34 -7.85 4.09
CA VAL A 38 -9.57 -7.47 2.90
C VAL A 38 -8.15 -7.09 3.29
N ALA A 39 -7.15 -7.75 2.73
CA ALA A 39 -5.75 -7.36 2.84
C ALA A 39 -5.28 -6.67 1.55
N GLU A 40 -4.21 -5.89 1.65
CA GLU A 40 -3.53 -5.26 0.53
C GLU A 40 -2.09 -5.74 0.46
N VAL A 41 -1.60 -5.98 -0.75
CA VAL A 41 -0.20 -6.29 -1.01
C VAL A 41 0.32 -5.40 -2.13
N ASN A 42 1.29 -4.57 -1.81
CA ASN A 42 1.97 -3.70 -2.76
C ASN A 42 3.37 -4.26 -3.02
N ILE A 43 3.75 -4.40 -4.28
CA ILE A 43 5.05 -4.93 -4.70
C ILE A 43 5.67 -3.93 -5.67
N ALA A 44 6.82 -3.37 -5.30
CA ALA A 44 7.65 -2.57 -6.20
C ALA A 44 8.80 -3.43 -6.70
N ILE A 45 9.02 -3.48 -8.02
CA ILE A 45 10.03 -4.32 -8.69
C ILE A 45 11.04 -3.41 -9.38
N ASP A 46 12.32 -3.71 -9.13
CA ASP A 46 13.47 -3.11 -9.81
C ASP A 46 14.41 -4.26 -10.26
N GLY A 47 14.35 -4.63 -11.52
CA GLY A 47 15.14 -5.69 -12.14
C GLY A 47 14.94 -7.05 -11.44
N SER A 48 15.92 -7.47 -10.62
CA SER A 48 15.89 -8.73 -9.84
C SER A 48 15.52 -8.51 -8.36
N LYS A 49 15.12 -7.31 -7.98
CA LYS A 49 14.73 -6.98 -6.59
C LYS A 49 13.26 -6.63 -6.53
N ALA A 50 12.65 -6.89 -5.37
CA ALA A 50 11.31 -6.45 -5.07
C ALA A 50 11.22 -5.98 -3.62
N ASP A 51 10.50 -4.87 -3.40
CA ASP A 51 10.05 -4.43 -2.08
C ASP A 51 8.57 -4.74 -1.94
N VAL A 52 8.21 -5.35 -0.83
CA VAL A 52 6.85 -5.83 -0.56
C VAL A 52 6.32 -5.20 0.70
N GLU A 53 5.13 -4.63 0.61
CA GLU A 53 4.33 -4.19 1.74
C GLU A 53 3.04 -5.02 1.79
N PHE A 54 2.78 -5.62 2.93
CA PHE A 54 1.53 -6.29 3.28
C PHE A 54 0.80 -5.45 4.32
N ARG A 55 -0.50 -5.25 4.13
CA ARG A 55 -1.38 -4.49 5.02
C ARG A 55 -2.68 -5.26 5.23
N ALA A 56 -3.13 -5.34 6.48
CA ALA A 56 -4.41 -5.98 6.79
C ALA A 56 -5.03 -5.39 8.05
N PRO A 57 -6.38 -5.32 8.15
CA PRO A 57 -7.06 -4.91 9.38
C PRO A 57 -6.58 -5.75 10.56
N ALA A 58 -6.33 -5.10 11.68
CA ALA A 58 -5.86 -5.77 12.90
C ALA A 58 -6.80 -6.90 13.35
N GLU A 59 -8.10 -6.70 13.24
CA GLU A 59 -9.10 -7.72 13.54
C GLU A 59 -8.91 -8.99 12.70
N SER A 60 -8.61 -8.85 11.41
CA SER A 60 -8.42 -9.99 10.51
C SER A 60 -7.16 -10.82 10.83
N VAL A 61 -6.16 -10.21 11.49
CA VAL A 61 -4.88 -10.83 11.84
C VAL A 61 -4.83 -11.26 13.30
N MET A 62 -5.30 -10.40 14.22
CA MET A 62 -5.20 -10.60 15.67
C MET A 62 -6.53 -11.04 16.30
N GLY A 63 -7.65 -10.84 15.61
CA GLY A 63 -9.00 -11.09 16.12
C GLY A 63 -9.60 -9.93 16.92
N PHE A 64 -8.96 -8.76 16.94
CA PHE A 64 -9.45 -7.54 17.59
C PHE A 64 -8.77 -6.29 17.01
N GLU A 65 -9.41 -5.11 17.16
CA GLU A 65 -8.88 -3.81 16.72
C GLU A 65 -8.49 -2.86 17.86
N HIS A 66 -8.98 -3.11 19.07
CA HIS A 66 -8.67 -2.26 20.20
C HIS A 66 -7.19 -2.36 20.64
N GLU A 67 -6.73 -1.42 21.45
CA GLU A 67 -5.41 -1.49 22.07
C GLU A 67 -5.26 -2.75 22.94
N ALA A 68 -4.17 -3.49 22.76
CA ALA A 68 -3.86 -4.70 23.55
C ALA A 68 -3.45 -4.33 24.98
N LYS A 69 -4.42 -4.17 25.91
CA LYS A 69 -4.18 -3.79 27.30
C LYS A 69 -4.07 -5.00 28.22
N SER A 70 -4.91 -6.01 28.02
CA SER A 70 -4.85 -7.23 28.81
C SER A 70 -3.65 -8.10 28.40
N GLU A 71 -3.17 -8.94 29.33
CA GLU A 71 -2.08 -9.89 29.03
C GLU A 71 -2.51 -10.88 27.93
N SER A 72 -3.78 -11.29 27.91
CA SER A 72 -4.33 -12.13 26.84
C SER A 72 -4.24 -11.46 25.48
N ASP A 73 -4.59 -10.16 25.37
CA ASP A 73 -4.53 -9.43 24.10
C ASP A 73 -3.09 -9.18 23.65
N LYS A 74 -2.18 -8.90 24.58
CA LYS A 74 -0.76 -8.79 24.30
C LYS A 74 -0.19 -10.09 23.72
N GLN A 75 -0.52 -11.23 24.34
CA GLN A 75 -0.10 -12.54 23.85
C GLN A 75 -0.65 -12.84 22.44
N LYS A 76 -1.93 -12.56 22.19
CA LYS A 76 -2.54 -12.74 20.86
C LYS A 76 -1.88 -11.85 19.82
N ARG A 77 -1.66 -10.57 20.14
CA ARG A 77 -0.94 -9.62 19.28
C ARG A 77 0.44 -10.14 18.93
N ASP A 78 1.22 -10.52 19.92
CA ASP A 78 2.62 -10.93 19.74
C ASP A 78 2.69 -12.24 18.92
N ALA A 79 1.81 -13.20 19.19
CA ALA A 79 1.71 -14.43 18.39
C ALA A 79 1.30 -14.16 16.94
N ALA A 80 0.38 -13.23 16.71
CA ALA A 80 -0.04 -12.84 15.37
C ALA A 80 1.09 -12.16 14.60
N LEU A 81 1.79 -11.20 15.21
CA LEU A 81 2.95 -10.52 14.59
C LEU A 81 4.08 -11.51 14.31
N GLN A 82 4.38 -12.42 15.21
CA GLN A 82 5.35 -13.49 15.00
C GLN A 82 4.93 -14.39 13.82
N THR A 83 3.65 -14.71 13.71
CA THR A 83 3.12 -15.47 12.58
C THR A 83 3.32 -14.75 11.26
N VAL A 84 3.04 -13.45 11.20
CA VAL A 84 3.30 -12.61 10.02
C VAL A 84 4.80 -12.65 9.68
N GLN A 85 5.69 -12.45 10.64
CA GLN A 85 7.14 -12.44 10.42
C GLN A 85 7.65 -13.78 9.88
N THR A 86 7.22 -14.88 10.47
CA THR A 86 7.77 -16.21 10.16
C THR A 86 7.14 -16.88 8.95
N LYS A 87 5.91 -16.52 8.57
CA LYS A 87 5.18 -17.14 7.46
C LYS A 87 5.00 -16.24 6.24
N MET A 88 5.59 -15.06 6.21
CA MET A 88 5.42 -14.12 5.10
C MET A 88 5.85 -14.72 3.76
N ASN A 89 6.92 -15.51 3.72
CA ASN A 89 7.39 -16.21 2.53
C ASN A 89 6.44 -17.32 2.04
N GLN A 90 5.47 -17.74 2.87
CA GLN A 90 4.41 -18.67 2.48
C GLN A 90 3.13 -17.91 2.08
N MET A 91 2.99 -16.67 2.55
CA MET A 91 1.85 -15.80 2.23
C MET A 91 2.05 -15.05 0.91
N VAL A 92 3.29 -14.63 0.61
CA VAL A 92 3.68 -13.99 -0.65
C VAL A 92 4.78 -14.84 -1.27
N VAL A 93 4.45 -15.56 -2.33
CA VAL A 93 5.31 -16.63 -2.90
C VAL A 93 5.74 -16.23 -4.30
N PHE A 94 7.02 -15.91 -4.46
CA PHE A 94 7.66 -15.71 -5.76
C PHE A 94 7.93 -17.06 -6.44
N ASP A 95 8.02 -17.07 -7.78
CA ASP A 95 8.36 -18.30 -8.52
C ASP A 95 9.70 -18.88 -7.98
N PRO A 96 9.74 -20.15 -7.51
CA PRO A 96 10.95 -20.76 -6.98
C PRO A 96 12.14 -20.77 -7.97
N LYS A 97 11.87 -20.73 -9.29
CA LYS A 97 12.88 -20.66 -10.35
C LYS A 97 13.71 -19.38 -10.33
N LEU A 98 13.24 -18.35 -9.61
CA LEU A 98 13.93 -17.07 -9.45
C LEU A 98 15.01 -17.15 -8.36
N SER A 99 14.97 -18.16 -7.46
CA SER A 99 15.93 -18.34 -6.36
C SER A 99 16.06 -17.09 -5.49
N CYS A 100 14.91 -16.54 -5.03
CA CYS A 100 14.89 -15.31 -4.27
C CYS A 100 15.32 -15.52 -2.81
N LYS A 101 16.14 -14.61 -2.30
CA LYS A 101 16.50 -14.46 -0.88
C LYS A 101 15.71 -13.32 -0.29
N PHE A 102 15.14 -13.53 0.90
CA PHE A 102 14.28 -12.56 1.57
C PHE A 102 15.01 -11.87 2.71
N SER A 103 14.79 -10.57 2.88
CA SER A 103 15.21 -9.86 4.09
C SER A 103 14.35 -10.27 5.29
N GLU A 104 14.76 -9.81 6.48
CA GLU A 104 13.90 -9.89 7.67
C GLU A 104 12.59 -9.15 7.45
N VAL A 105 11.48 -9.75 7.90
CA VAL A 105 10.15 -9.13 7.84
C VAL A 105 9.99 -8.18 9.02
N LYS A 106 9.81 -6.90 8.72
CA LYS A 106 9.50 -5.87 9.72
C LYS A 106 7.99 -5.74 9.85
N THR A 107 7.48 -5.79 11.08
CA THR A 107 6.05 -5.65 11.37
C THR A 107 5.78 -4.43 12.25
N ALA A 108 4.63 -3.79 12.03
CA ALA A 108 4.13 -2.69 12.85
C ALA A 108 2.60 -2.76 12.95
N ILE A 109 2.05 -2.22 14.03
CA ILE A 109 0.62 -1.89 14.14
C ILE A 109 0.52 -0.39 13.94
N VAL A 110 -0.28 0.02 12.96
CA VAL A 110 -0.51 1.42 12.63
C VAL A 110 -1.93 1.80 13.00
N GLU A 111 -2.09 2.91 13.71
CA GLU A 111 -3.39 3.49 14.02
C GLU A 111 -3.81 4.39 12.85
N GLU A 112 -4.96 4.11 12.27
CA GLU A 112 -5.55 5.01 11.31
C GLU A 112 -6.41 6.03 12.04
N LYS A 113 -5.93 7.27 12.06
CA LYS A 113 -6.77 8.39 12.47
C LYS A 113 -7.77 8.65 11.37
N GLY A 114 -9.03 8.23 11.58
CA GLY A 114 -10.12 8.55 10.68
C GLY A 114 -10.16 10.06 10.45
N GLU A 115 -10.18 10.49 9.19
CA GLU A 115 -10.44 11.91 8.86
C GLU A 115 -11.78 12.33 9.49
N PRO A 116 -11.84 13.45 10.21
CA PRO A 116 -13.11 13.99 10.69
C PRO A 116 -13.88 14.55 9.50
N GLY A 117 -14.84 13.79 8.99
CA GLY A 117 -15.83 14.35 8.07
C GLY A 117 -16.06 13.65 6.76
N LYS A 118 -16.80 12.53 6.79
CA LYS A 118 -17.80 12.17 5.78
C LYS A 118 -18.77 11.16 6.38
N THR A 119 -19.61 11.63 7.30
CA THR A 119 -20.86 10.93 7.59
C THR A 119 -21.81 11.19 6.44
N GLN A 120 -22.19 10.15 5.71
CA GLN A 120 -23.44 10.17 4.95
C GLN A 120 -24.58 10.41 5.96
N PRO A 121 -25.53 11.31 5.66
CA PRO A 121 -26.67 11.53 6.54
C PRO A 121 -27.64 10.36 6.40
N ASP A 122 -27.57 9.41 7.33
CA ASP A 122 -28.64 8.44 7.49
C ASP A 122 -29.81 9.12 8.21
N LYS A 123 -30.95 9.19 7.50
CA LYS A 123 -32.17 9.76 8.00
C LYS A 123 -32.90 8.74 8.85
N SER A 124 -32.56 8.63 10.13
CA SER A 124 -33.51 8.13 11.12
C SER A 124 -33.20 8.71 12.50
N ALA A 125 -34.09 9.61 12.91
CA ALA A 125 -34.08 10.25 14.20
C ALA A 125 -34.53 9.25 15.27
N HIS A 126 -33.63 8.92 16.23
CA HIS A 126 -34.00 8.69 17.61
C HIS A 126 -32.76 9.00 18.48
N GLY A 127 -32.98 9.93 19.42
CA GLY A 127 -31.93 10.48 20.27
C GLY A 127 -31.43 9.49 21.33
N HIS A 128 -30.15 9.18 21.24
CA HIS A 128 -29.32 8.83 22.38
C HIS A 128 -28.00 9.59 22.24
N LYS A 129 -27.68 10.37 23.28
CA LYS A 129 -26.39 11.04 23.44
C LYS A 129 -25.36 9.98 23.82
N ASP A 130 -24.89 9.21 22.85
CA ASP A 130 -23.70 8.40 23.01
C ASP A 130 -22.52 9.16 22.42
N GLN A 131 -21.50 9.34 23.25
CA GLN A 131 -20.22 9.90 22.84
C GLN A 131 -19.70 9.07 21.66
N LYS A 132 -19.69 9.68 20.48
CA LYS A 132 -19.16 9.10 19.26
C LYS A 132 -17.65 8.88 19.44
N LYS A 133 -17.27 7.74 20.03
CA LYS A 133 -15.91 7.23 19.91
C LYS A 133 -15.67 7.00 18.42
N THR A 134 -14.84 7.84 17.80
CA THR A 134 -14.28 7.53 16.51
C THR A 134 -13.66 6.15 16.62
N ALA A 135 -14.18 5.18 15.88
CA ALA A 135 -13.60 3.84 15.86
C ALA A 135 -12.17 4.00 15.37
N GLU A 136 -11.20 3.78 16.26
CA GLU A 136 -9.79 3.74 15.92
C GLU A 136 -9.57 2.43 15.18
N HIS A 137 -9.48 2.52 13.85
CA HIS A 137 -9.13 1.37 13.05
C HIS A 137 -7.62 1.17 13.13
N ARG A 138 -7.22 -0.07 13.37
CA ARG A 138 -5.81 -0.47 13.42
C ARG A 138 -5.50 -1.44 12.29
N GLU A 139 -4.30 -1.29 11.77
CA GLU A 139 -3.77 -2.08 10.68
C GLU A 139 -2.49 -2.77 11.09
N VAL A 140 -2.35 -4.04 10.77
CA VAL A 140 -1.07 -4.74 10.78
C VAL A 140 -0.38 -4.50 9.46
N ARG A 141 0.82 -3.92 9.52
CA ARG A 141 1.68 -3.68 8.36
C ARG A 141 2.93 -4.54 8.47
N ALA A 142 3.33 -5.14 7.35
CA ALA A 142 4.59 -5.86 7.25
C ALA A 142 5.33 -5.46 5.98
N THR A 143 6.65 -5.29 6.07
CA THR A 143 7.51 -4.97 4.93
C THR A 143 8.70 -5.89 4.88
N PHE A 144 9.12 -6.28 3.68
CA PHE A 144 10.33 -7.03 3.43
C PHE A 144 10.80 -6.81 1.99
N SER A 145 12.07 -7.16 1.71
CA SER A 145 12.64 -7.12 0.37
C SER A 145 12.98 -8.53 -0.10
N ALA A 146 12.86 -8.77 -1.39
CA ALA A 146 13.30 -9.97 -2.06
C ALA A 146 14.43 -9.62 -3.04
N ALA A 147 15.52 -10.39 -3.03
CA ALA A 147 16.61 -10.31 -4.00
C ALA A 147 16.73 -11.67 -4.69
N CYS A 148 16.53 -11.70 -6.01
CA CYS A 148 16.47 -12.91 -6.81
C CYS A 148 17.69 -13.04 -7.71
N ASP A 149 18.05 -14.27 -8.07
CA ASP A 149 19.17 -14.53 -8.99
C ASP A 149 18.82 -14.16 -10.45
N LYS A 150 17.53 -14.02 -10.77
CA LYS A 150 17.01 -13.69 -12.10
C LYS A 150 16.09 -12.48 -12.04
N ALA A 151 15.96 -11.79 -13.17
CA ALA A 151 15.00 -10.70 -13.33
C ALA A 151 13.57 -11.21 -13.06
N LEU A 152 12.78 -10.36 -12.38
CA LEU A 152 11.41 -10.64 -12.02
C LEU A 152 10.44 -10.45 -13.21
N ALA A 153 10.81 -9.64 -14.20
CA ALA A 153 9.99 -9.39 -15.37
C ALA A 153 9.58 -10.69 -16.09
N GLY A 154 8.30 -10.80 -16.43
CA GLY A 154 7.72 -12.00 -17.06
C GLY A 154 7.44 -13.15 -16.10
N SER A 155 7.67 -12.98 -14.80
CA SER A 155 7.38 -13.99 -13.78
C SER A 155 6.04 -13.74 -13.09
N ARG A 156 5.78 -14.48 -12.01
CA ARG A 156 4.52 -14.43 -11.27
C ARG A 156 4.75 -14.53 -9.77
N VAL A 157 3.93 -13.80 -9.01
CA VAL A 157 3.77 -13.99 -7.57
C VAL A 157 2.43 -14.63 -7.28
N THR A 158 2.38 -15.53 -6.30
CA THR A 158 1.16 -16.19 -5.82
C THR A 158 0.97 -15.93 -4.33
N PHE A 159 -0.27 -16.11 -3.84
CA PHE A 159 -0.65 -15.72 -2.48
C PHE A 159 -1.27 -16.89 -1.73
N GLY A 160 -0.82 -17.07 -0.48
CA GLY A 160 -1.32 -18.06 0.46
C GLY A 160 -1.77 -17.46 1.80
N VAL A 161 -2.20 -16.20 1.80
CA VAL A 161 -2.57 -15.44 3.01
C VAL A 161 -3.74 -16.10 3.74
N HIS A 162 -4.76 -16.56 3.00
CA HIS A 162 -5.96 -17.16 3.58
C HIS A 162 -5.69 -18.41 4.42
N LYS A 163 -4.66 -19.20 4.07
CA LYS A 163 -4.26 -20.38 4.87
C LYS A 163 -3.73 -19.99 6.24
N THR A 164 -3.06 -18.83 6.32
CA THR A 164 -2.45 -18.35 7.56
C THR A 164 -3.46 -17.55 8.37
N PHE A 165 -4.25 -16.70 7.69
CA PHE A 165 -5.27 -15.84 8.29
C PHE A 165 -6.61 -16.05 7.58
N PRO A 166 -7.42 -17.05 8.00
CA PRO A 166 -8.69 -17.40 7.36
C PRO A 166 -9.75 -16.28 7.36
N ALA A 167 -9.63 -15.30 8.28
CA ALA A 167 -10.48 -14.12 8.31
C ALA A 167 -10.23 -13.16 7.14
N ILE A 168 -9.10 -13.30 6.43
CA ILE A 168 -8.81 -12.53 5.21
C ILE A 168 -9.36 -13.30 4.02
N GLY A 169 -10.53 -12.89 3.51
CA GLY A 169 -11.21 -13.52 2.38
C GLY A 169 -10.80 -12.97 1.02
N GLU A 170 -10.20 -11.77 0.99
CA GLU A 170 -9.81 -11.08 -0.23
C GLU A 170 -8.45 -10.39 -0.08
N ILE A 171 -7.67 -10.38 -1.15
CA ILE A 171 -6.38 -9.67 -1.21
C ILE A 171 -6.42 -8.76 -2.44
N LYS A 172 -6.26 -7.46 -2.24
CA LYS A 172 -6.01 -6.49 -3.32
C LYS A 172 -4.50 -6.41 -3.55
N VAL A 173 -4.06 -6.72 -4.74
CA VAL A 173 -2.65 -6.73 -5.10
C VAL A 173 -2.36 -5.63 -6.10
N GLN A 174 -1.29 -4.87 -5.86
CA GLN A 174 -0.72 -3.95 -6.83
C GLN A 174 0.76 -4.28 -7.03
N VAL A 175 1.19 -4.35 -8.28
CA VAL A 175 2.59 -4.56 -8.66
C VAL A 175 3.02 -3.41 -9.54
N LEU A 176 4.06 -2.72 -9.13
CA LEU A 176 4.72 -1.67 -9.90
C LEU A 176 6.08 -2.21 -10.36
N GLY A 177 6.25 -2.44 -11.64
CA GLY A 177 7.52 -2.79 -12.26
C GLY A 177 8.05 -1.67 -13.15
N ASP A 178 9.26 -1.84 -13.66
CA ASP A 178 9.97 -0.82 -14.46
C ASP A 178 9.18 -0.33 -15.69
N ALA A 179 8.46 -1.23 -16.35
CA ALA A 179 7.72 -0.93 -17.58
C ALA A 179 6.21 -1.10 -17.46
N LYS A 180 5.71 -1.65 -16.37
CA LYS A 180 4.31 -2.08 -16.27
C LYS A 180 3.79 -2.00 -14.83
N GLN A 181 2.56 -1.50 -14.71
CA GLN A 181 1.76 -1.66 -13.49
C GLN A 181 0.73 -2.77 -13.71
N SER A 182 0.59 -3.65 -12.74
CA SER A 182 -0.38 -4.74 -12.74
C SER A 182 -1.14 -4.74 -11.42
N GLY A 183 -2.38 -5.21 -11.45
CA GLY A 183 -3.19 -5.34 -10.24
C GLY A 183 -4.16 -6.51 -10.36
N ALA A 184 -4.53 -7.07 -9.24
CA ALA A 184 -5.56 -8.11 -9.16
C ALA A 184 -6.24 -8.11 -7.80
N THR A 185 -7.48 -8.56 -7.80
CA THR A 185 -8.21 -8.94 -6.58
C THR A 185 -8.24 -10.46 -6.51
N ILE A 186 -7.67 -11.01 -5.45
CA ILE A 186 -7.55 -12.46 -5.25
C ILE A 186 -8.48 -12.88 -4.12
N LYS A 187 -9.41 -13.74 -4.44
CA LYS A 187 -10.33 -14.37 -3.48
C LYS A 187 -9.92 -15.82 -3.31
N LYS A 188 -9.63 -16.20 -2.08
CA LYS A 188 -9.07 -17.51 -1.70
C LYS A 188 -7.62 -17.70 -2.20
N ASP A 189 -6.91 -18.64 -1.57
CA ASP A 189 -5.56 -19.01 -2.00
C ASP A 189 -5.59 -19.64 -3.40
N LYS A 190 -4.55 -19.40 -4.18
CA LYS A 190 -4.25 -19.87 -5.54
C LYS A 190 -4.37 -18.81 -6.64
N GLY A 191 -4.72 -17.58 -6.31
CA GLY A 191 -4.56 -16.48 -7.23
C GLY A 191 -3.10 -16.02 -7.32
N GLY A 192 -2.75 -15.33 -8.40
CA GLY A 192 -1.42 -14.72 -8.56
C GLY A 192 -1.45 -13.64 -9.62
N VAL A 193 -0.44 -12.77 -9.58
CA VAL A 193 -0.25 -11.66 -10.50
C VAL A 193 1.04 -11.86 -11.27
N GLY A 194 0.97 -11.70 -12.60
CA GLY A 194 2.16 -11.64 -13.46
C GLY A 194 2.65 -10.21 -13.65
N PHE A 195 3.94 -10.04 -13.88
CA PHE A 195 4.61 -8.75 -14.06
C PHE A 195 5.74 -8.82 -15.08
#